data_4f1f0380eb7f12df7a44a0c30ad9b667
#
_entry.id   4f1f0380eb7f12df7a44a0c30ad9b667
#
_cell.length_a   1.000
_cell.length_b   1.000
_cell.length_c   1.000
_cell.angle_alpha   90.00
_cell.angle_beta   90.00
_cell.angle_gamma   90.00
#
_symmetry.space_group_name_H-M   'P 1'
#
loop_
_entity.id
_entity.type
_entity.pdbx_description
1 polymer ?
#
loop_
_entity_poly.entity_id
_entity_poly.type
_entity_poly.pdbx_seq_one_letter_code
_entity_poly.pdbx_strand_id
1 'polypeptide(L)'
;ITYTEPIGVETITPNPVKPGEVLVIKGEYLNLIKEVIFFEELPVGEDDFIAHSRKEIQVKVPMEARTGDVTLADASSEDSDALRNLIHVKGLVVILPSVEAPLDLTAKKPGDEIVVKGKDLDLVNIVKMPNGEEVEFDYAKSGEGEETITFILPENATNGAVVMIPASGVEVGIANIGMALHEKVVATPASGLRGGDMITLTGINMELVTTVTFPGMEEAVEPAAKSATEVEVVMPVAAISGELLLNTASGTSVPVAITTLKPEFMAFVNDAVSLGGDVTIQGKNLDLIAKVVYTGGAEVEVTPNSTTELTIAMPT
;
A
#
# COMPACT_ATOMS: atom_id res chain seq x y z
N ILE A 1 -26.84 15.05 58.46
CA ILE A 1 -25.88 13.96 58.18
C ILE A 1 -26.55 13.14 57.09
N THR A 2 -26.10 13.29 55.89
CA THR A 2 -26.54 12.43 54.77
C THR A 2 -25.76 11.14 54.87
N TYR A 3 -26.42 10.04 55.09
CA TYR A 3 -25.79 8.71 55.09
C TYR A 3 -25.69 8.29 53.63
N THR A 4 -24.49 8.28 53.04
CA THR A 4 -24.25 7.76 51.72
C THR A 4 -23.88 6.30 51.85
N GLU A 5 -24.76 5.41 51.40
CA GLU A 5 -24.45 3.97 51.35
C GLU A 5 -23.32 3.75 50.31
N PRO A 6 -22.24 3.05 50.68
CA PRO A 6 -21.11 2.90 49.76
C PRO A 6 -21.48 1.93 48.63
N ILE A 7 -21.47 2.43 47.38
CA ILE A 7 -21.57 1.60 46.18
C ILE A 7 -20.31 0.78 46.11
N GLY A 8 -20.46 -0.54 45.96
CA GLY A 8 -19.34 -1.46 45.85
C GLY A 8 -19.52 -2.43 44.69
N VAL A 9 -18.46 -2.68 43.92
CA VAL A 9 -18.44 -3.71 42.88
C VAL A 9 -17.64 -4.91 43.37
N GLU A 10 -18.21 -6.10 43.29
CA GLU A 10 -17.60 -7.35 43.68
C GLU A 10 -17.01 -8.11 42.48
N THR A 11 -17.78 -8.21 41.38
CA THR A 11 -17.37 -8.93 40.19
C THR A 11 -17.92 -8.29 38.91
N ILE A 12 -17.16 -8.44 37.82
CA ILE A 12 -17.59 -8.20 36.45
C ILE A 12 -17.37 -9.48 35.61
N THR A 13 -18.42 -9.96 34.95
CA THR A 13 -18.38 -11.24 34.20
C THR A 13 -19.28 -11.21 32.95
N PRO A 14 -18.85 -11.84 31.84
CA PRO A 14 -17.58 -12.51 31.61
C PRO A 14 -16.42 -11.51 31.47
N ASN A 15 -15.21 -11.98 31.76
CA ASN A 15 -13.98 -11.21 31.51
C ASN A 15 -12.89 -12.23 31.10
N PRO A 16 -12.45 -12.30 29.83
CA PRO A 16 -12.78 -11.33 28.73
C PRO A 16 -14.24 -11.41 28.26
N VAL A 17 -14.70 -10.32 27.64
CA VAL A 17 -16.06 -10.16 27.09
C VAL A 17 -16.00 -9.76 25.61
N LYS A 18 -16.92 -10.29 24.81
CA LYS A 18 -17.07 -9.93 23.42
C LYS A 18 -17.95 -8.68 23.26
N PRO A 19 -17.60 -7.69 22.38
CA PRO A 19 -18.51 -6.63 22.02
C PRO A 19 -19.88 -7.19 21.57
N GLY A 20 -20.96 -6.52 22.01
CA GLY A 20 -22.32 -6.99 21.76
C GLY A 20 -22.85 -8.03 22.76
N GLU A 21 -22.01 -8.67 23.57
CA GLU A 21 -22.44 -9.57 24.64
C GLU A 21 -22.82 -8.81 25.91
N VAL A 22 -23.47 -9.51 26.84
CA VAL A 22 -23.93 -8.95 28.11
C VAL A 22 -22.84 -9.07 29.16
N LEU A 23 -22.45 -7.92 29.73
CA LEU A 23 -21.59 -7.82 30.90
C LEU A 23 -22.47 -7.76 32.14
N VAL A 24 -22.22 -8.64 33.10
CA VAL A 24 -22.91 -8.70 34.40
C VAL A 24 -22.00 -8.12 35.47
N ILE A 25 -22.44 -7.05 36.12
CA ILE A 25 -21.73 -6.38 37.20
C ILE A 25 -22.50 -6.71 38.52
N LYS A 26 -21.83 -7.32 39.48
CA LYS A 26 -22.42 -7.63 40.81
C LYS A 26 -21.77 -6.84 41.91
N GLY A 27 -22.58 -6.46 42.92
CA GLY A 27 -22.10 -5.67 44.02
C GLY A 27 -23.20 -5.27 44.98
N GLU A 28 -23.00 -4.14 45.67
CA GLU A 28 -23.97 -3.55 46.62
C GLU A 28 -24.32 -2.14 46.17
N TYR A 29 -25.59 -1.77 46.35
CA TYR A 29 -26.17 -0.46 46.04
C TYR A 29 -26.06 -0.03 44.58
N LEU A 30 -25.96 -1.00 43.65
CA LEU A 30 -25.85 -0.76 42.22
C LEU A 30 -27.11 -0.10 41.62
N ASN A 31 -28.25 -0.14 42.30
CA ASN A 31 -29.46 0.59 41.92
C ASN A 31 -29.32 2.12 41.92
N LEU A 32 -28.22 2.66 42.44
CA LEU A 32 -27.90 4.08 42.41
C LEU A 32 -27.10 4.49 41.16
N ILE A 33 -26.60 3.53 40.40
CA ILE A 33 -25.81 3.80 39.22
C ILE A 33 -26.71 4.27 38.06
N LYS A 34 -26.28 5.32 37.38
CA LYS A 34 -26.96 5.94 36.25
C LYS A 34 -26.23 5.67 34.91
N GLU A 35 -24.92 5.43 35.00
CA GLU A 35 -24.11 5.12 33.81
C GLU A 35 -23.05 4.07 34.13
N VAL A 36 -22.82 3.19 33.13
CA VAL A 36 -21.64 2.33 33.01
C VAL A 36 -20.78 2.87 31.87
N ILE A 37 -19.60 3.39 32.19
CA ILE A 37 -18.72 4.07 31.27
C ILE A 37 -17.56 3.11 30.93
N PHE A 38 -17.50 2.65 29.70
CA PHE A 38 -16.39 1.83 29.19
C PHE A 38 -15.18 2.72 28.92
N PHE A 39 -14.02 2.11 28.73
CA PHE A 39 -12.76 2.81 28.48
C PHE A 39 -12.89 3.82 27.32
N GLU A 40 -12.16 4.95 27.41
CA GLU A 40 -12.24 6.09 26.48
C GLU A 40 -13.61 6.81 26.47
N GLU A 41 -14.22 6.93 27.64
CA GLU A 41 -15.42 7.74 27.86
C GLU A 41 -16.63 7.29 27.01
N LEU A 42 -16.84 5.98 26.89
CA LEU A 42 -17.97 5.39 26.18
C LEU A 42 -19.09 5.02 27.18
N PRO A 43 -20.07 5.91 27.43
CA PRO A 43 -21.12 5.69 28.43
C PRO A 43 -22.26 4.83 27.87
N VAL A 44 -22.86 4.03 28.78
CA VAL A 44 -24.16 3.37 28.57
C VAL A 44 -25.04 3.83 29.75
N GLY A 45 -26.14 4.51 29.45
CA GLY A 45 -27.08 5.02 30.44
C GLY A 45 -27.98 3.94 31.06
N GLU A 46 -28.60 4.24 32.18
CA GLU A 46 -29.49 3.29 32.88
C GLU A 46 -30.70 2.83 32.06
N ASP A 47 -31.16 3.63 31.10
CA ASP A 47 -32.27 3.31 30.22
C ASP A 47 -31.92 2.16 29.26
N ASP A 48 -30.62 1.92 28.97
CA ASP A 48 -30.09 0.84 28.14
C ASP A 48 -29.64 -0.36 28.95
N PHE A 49 -29.83 -0.37 30.29
CA PHE A 49 -29.50 -1.53 31.10
C PHE A 49 -30.53 -2.65 30.89
N ILE A 50 -30.04 -3.86 30.62
CA ILE A 50 -30.88 -5.05 30.49
C ILE A 50 -31.50 -5.44 31.80
N ALA A 51 -30.72 -5.31 32.88
CA ALA A 51 -31.19 -5.48 34.25
C ALA A 51 -30.51 -4.43 35.19
N HIS A 52 -31.29 -3.88 36.10
CA HIS A 52 -30.81 -2.88 37.05
C HIS A 52 -31.47 -3.11 38.44
N SER A 53 -30.65 -3.55 39.36
CA SER A 53 -31.09 -3.85 40.75
C SER A 53 -30.04 -3.41 41.76
N ARG A 54 -30.36 -3.52 43.06
CA ARG A 54 -29.41 -3.20 44.12
C ARG A 54 -28.11 -4.01 44.06
N LYS A 55 -28.17 -5.25 43.53
CA LYS A 55 -27.04 -6.19 43.56
C LYS A 55 -26.47 -6.52 42.21
N GLU A 56 -27.13 -6.12 41.12
CA GLU A 56 -26.73 -6.52 39.79
C GLU A 56 -27.13 -5.45 38.75
N ILE A 57 -26.20 -5.17 37.85
CA ILE A 57 -26.43 -4.46 36.58
C ILE A 57 -26.07 -5.43 35.46
N GLN A 58 -26.92 -5.51 34.43
CA GLN A 58 -26.60 -6.16 33.15
C GLN A 58 -26.61 -5.12 32.06
N VAL A 59 -25.52 -5.02 31.33
CA VAL A 59 -25.33 -4.03 30.27
C VAL A 59 -24.75 -4.70 29.04
N LYS A 60 -25.26 -4.33 27.87
CA LYS A 60 -24.65 -4.76 26.59
C LYS A 60 -23.35 -4.02 26.37
N VAL A 61 -22.27 -4.75 26.10
CA VAL A 61 -20.97 -4.12 25.78
C VAL A 61 -21.06 -3.46 24.40
N PRO A 62 -20.80 -2.15 24.29
CA PRO A 62 -20.80 -1.46 23.00
C PRO A 62 -19.84 -2.10 22.02
N MET A 63 -20.15 -2.01 20.71
CA MET A 63 -19.29 -2.54 19.66
C MET A 63 -17.94 -1.81 19.58
N GLU A 64 -17.92 -0.54 19.98
CA GLU A 64 -16.75 0.34 20.02
C GLU A 64 -15.90 0.17 21.29
N ALA A 65 -16.35 -0.67 22.24
CA ALA A 65 -15.64 -0.85 23.51
C ALA A 65 -14.22 -1.37 23.32
N ARG A 66 -13.31 -0.86 24.15
CA ARG A 66 -11.90 -1.25 24.19
C ARG A 66 -11.53 -1.82 25.55
N THR A 67 -10.48 -2.62 25.57
CA THR A 67 -9.88 -3.12 26.80
C THR A 67 -9.44 -1.96 27.69
N GLY A 68 -9.87 -1.96 28.96
CA GLY A 68 -9.54 -0.91 29.92
C GLY A 68 -10.37 -0.99 31.18
N ASP A 69 -10.37 0.09 31.95
CA ASP A 69 -11.17 0.20 33.17
C ASP A 69 -12.62 0.54 32.81
N VAL A 70 -13.57 0.00 33.59
CA VAL A 70 -14.98 0.35 33.53
C VAL A 70 -15.27 1.27 34.71
N THR A 71 -15.96 2.36 34.46
CA THR A 71 -16.36 3.33 35.53
C THR A 71 -17.87 3.32 35.67
N LEU A 72 -18.36 3.19 36.91
CA LEU A 72 -19.77 3.34 37.25
C LEU A 72 -19.98 4.73 37.83
N ALA A 73 -21.01 5.41 37.37
CA ALA A 73 -21.36 6.74 37.83
C ALA A 73 -22.80 6.80 38.38
N ASP A 74 -23.00 7.50 39.48
CA ASP A 74 -24.32 7.67 40.14
C ASP A 74 -25.12 8.88 39.60
N ALA A 75 -24.56 9.56 38.58
CA ALA A 75 -25.25 10.61 37.84
C ALA A 75 -24.86 10.54 36.36
N SER A 76 -25.76 11.02 35.49
CA SER A 76 -25.54 11.06 34.05
C SER A 76 -24.44 12.06 33.67
N SER A 77 -23.69 11.75 32.61
CA SER A 77 -22.72 12.67 32.02
C SER A 77 -23.37 13.86 31.32
N GLU A 78 -24.65 13.73 30.97
CA GLU A 78 -25.43 14.81 30.37
C GLU A 78 -25.87 15.87 31.38
N ASP A 79 -25.88 15.54 32.67
CA ASP A 79 -26.24 16.47 33.75
C ASP A 79 -24.97 17.17 34.28
N SER A 80 -24.64 18.32 33.69
CA SER A 80 -23.43 19.09 34.03
C SER A 80 -23.43 19.66 35.47
N ASP A 81 -24.59 19.73 36.11
CA ASP A 81 -24.74 20.30 37.46
C ASP A 81 -24.73 19.23 38.57
N ALA A 82 -24.82 17.96 38.21
CA ALA A 82 -24.77 16.85 39.13
C ALA A 82 -23.37 16.55 39.63
N LEU A 83 -23.23 16.40 40.97
CA LEU A 83 -22.00 15.84 41.55
C LEU A 83 -21.99 14.34 41.28
N ARG A 84 -21.02 13.86 40.51
CA ARG A 84 -20.88 12.44 40.15
C ARG A 84 -19.88 11.73 41.07
N ASN A 85 -20.29 10.63 41.66
CA ASN A 85 -19.34 9.69 42.26
C ASN A 85 -18.96 8.66 41.23
N LEU A 86 -17.65 8.44 41.06
CA LEU A 86 -17.07 7.52 40.05
C LEU A 86 -16.45 6.33 40.78
N ILE A 87 -16.92 5.15 40.45
CA ILE A 87 -16.39 3.87 40.94
C ILE A 87 -15.65 3.20 39.81
N HIS A 88 -14.34 3.09 39.93
CA HIS A 88 -13.49 2.47 38.89
C HIS A 88 -13.32 0.99 39.15
N VAL A 89 -13.65 0.16 38.14
CA VAL A 89 -13.44 -1.28 38.10
C VAL A 89 -12.37 -1.57 37.08
N LYS A 90 -11.26 -2.11 37.54
CA LYS A 90 -10.08 -2.30 36.70
C LYS A 90 -10.12 -3.60 35.91
N GLY A 91 -9.52 -3.52 34.72
CA GLY A 91 -9.06 -4.68 33.96
C GLY A 91 -10.13 -5.45 33.21
N LEU A 92 -11.14 -4.78 32.65
CA LEU A 92 -12.01 -5.42 31.66
C LEU A 92 -11.21 -5.67 30.38
N VAL A 93 -11.18 -6.91 29.93
CA VAL A 93 -10.58 -7.31 28.65
C VAL A 93 -11.70 -7.46 27.63
N VAL A 94 -11.64 -6.69 26.55
CA VAL A 94 -12.57 -6.76 25.43
C VAL A 94 -11.92 -7.59 24.31
N ILE A 95 -12.67 -8.59 23.82
CA ILE A 95 -12.20 -9.49 22.78
C ILE A 95 -12.06 -8.74 21.45
N LEU A 96 -10.95 -8.96 20.79
CA LEU A 96 -10.64 -8.50 19.43
C LEU A 96 -10.63 -9.71 18.46
N PRO A 97 -10.89 -9.49 17.16
CA PRO A 97 -10.70 -10.54 16.17
C PRO A 97 -9.24 -11.01 16.16
N SER A 98 -9.01 -12.25 15.79
CA SER A 98 -7.65 -12.82 15.76
C SER A 98 -7.48 -13.79 14.61
N VAL A 99 -6.25 -13.85 14.06
CA VAL A 99 -5.88 -14.83 13.02
C VAL A 99 -5.45 -16.13 13.68
N GLU A 100 -5.95 -17.26 13.17
CA GLU A 100 -5.69 -18.58 13.78
C GLU A 100 -4.25 -19.06 13.56
N ALA A 101 -3.68 -18.77 12.38
CA ALA A 101 -2.32 -19.14 12.01
C ALA A 101 -1.67 -18.09 11.11
N PRO A 102 -0.32 -17.95 11.15
CA PRO A 102 0.38 -17.05 10.22
C PRO A 102 0.05 -17.37 8.77
N LEU A 103 -0.29 -16.33 7.99
CA LEU A 103 -0.55 -16.42 6.56
C LEU A 103 0.72 -16.11 5.78
N ASP A 104 1.01 -16.93 4.77
CA ASP A 104 2.03 -16.62 3.77
C ASP A 104 1.39 -15.86 2.62
N LEU A 105 1.63 -14.55 2.60
CA LEU A 105 1.18 -13.64 1.55
C LEU A 105 2.36 -13.16 0.68
N THR A 106 3.39 -13.98 0.49
CA THR A 106 4.51 -13.69 -0.40
C THR A 106 4.14 -13.93 -1.87
N ALA A 107 4.76 -13.17 -2.76
CA ALA A 107 4.60 -13.27 -4.22
C ALA A 107 3.14 -13.24 -4.71
N LYS A 108 2.31 -12.40 -4.07
CA LYS A 108 0.91 -12.22 -4.43
C LYS A 108 0.75 -11.29 -5.63
N LYS A 109 -0.32 -11.53 -6.39
CA LYS A 109 -0.67 -10.70 -7.56
C LYS A 109 -1.97 -9.94 -7.31
N PRO A 110 -2.17 -8.79 -7.96
CA PRO A 110 -3.49 -8.18 -8.05
C PRO A 110 -4.53 -9.20 -8.54
N GLY A 111 -5.72 -9.19 -7.92
CA GLY A 111 -6.77 -10.15 -8.21
C GLY A 111 -6.68 -11.49 -7.47
N ASP A 112 -5.60 -11.76 -6.73
CA ASP A 112 -5.52 -12.96 -5.89
C ASP A 112 -6.56 -12.90 -4.77
N GLU A 113 -7.23 -14.02 -4.54
CA GLU A 113 -8.13 -14.21 -3.40
C GLU A 113 -7.32 -14.54 -2.14
N ILE A 114 -7.60 -13.81 -1.06
CA ILE A 114 -7.00 -14.01 0.25
C ILE A 114 -8.08 -14.52 1.21
N VAL A 115 -7.84 -15.69 1.80
CA VAL A 115 -8.72 -16.29 2.81
C VAL A 115 -8.00 -16.27 4.15
N VAL A 116 -8.58 -15.57 5.12
CA VAL A 116 -8.08 -15.45 6.49
C VAL A 116 -8.98 -16.29 7.40
N LYS A 117 -8.41 -17.25 8.11
CA LYS A 117 -9.07 -18.04 9.15
C LYS A 117 -8.76 -17.46 10.51
N GLY A 118 -9.77 -17.42 11.38
CA GLY A 118 -9.58 -16.79 12.69
C GLY A 118 -10.70 -17.04 13.67
N LYS A 119 -10.71 -16.25 14.72
CA LYS A 119 -11.76 -16.21 15.74
C LYS A 119 -12.29 -14.80 15.88
N ASP A 120 -13.58 -14.73 16.19
CA ASP A 120 -14.30 -13.46 16.37
C ASP A 120 -14.20 -12.54 15.15
N LEU A 121 -14.09 -13.13 13.94
CA LEU A 121 -13.98 -12.38 12.68
C LEU A 121 -15.28 -11.66 12.31
N ASP A 122 -16.40 -12.00 12.93
CA ASP A 122 -17.68 -11.26 12.85
C ASP A 122 -17.60 -9.85 13.44
N LEU A 123 -16.54 -9.54 14.21
CA LEU A 123 -16.27 -8.18 14.72
C LEU A 123 -15.55 -7.28 13.70
N VAL A 124 -15.05 -7.82 12.60
CA VAL A 124 -14.29 -7.04 11.60
C VAL A 124 -15.23 -6.14 10.81
N ASN A 125 -14.94 -4.84 10.82
CA ASN A 125 -15.68 -3.85 10.03
C ASN A 125 -14.92 -3.44 8.78
N ILE A 126 -13.60 -3.41 8.84
CA ILE A 126 -12.73 -2.91 7.76
C ILE A 126 -11.55 -3.87 7.62
N VAL A 127 -11.18 -4.17 6.37
CA VAL A 127 -9.88 -4.73 6.01
C VAL A 127 -9.11 -3.65 5.26
N LYS A 128 -7.94 -3.28 5.79
CA LYS A 128 -7.15 -2.15 5.30
C LYS A 128 -5.81 -2.62 4.75
N MET A 129 -5.53 -2.22 3.54
CA MET A 129 -4.29 -2.52 2.82
C MET A 129 -3.12 -1.62 3.26
N PRO A 130 -1.85 -1.99 2.98
CA PRO A 130 -0.68 -1.19 3.36
C PRO A 130 -0.66 0.23 2.79
N ASN A 131 -1.27 0.45 1.61
CA ASN A 131 -1.43 1.77 0.98
C ASN A 131 -2.55 2.62 1.60
N GLY A 132 -3.25 2.10 2.63
CA GLY A 132 -4.36 2.76 3.31
C GLY A 132 -5.73 2.52 2.68
N GLU A 133 -5.80 1.79 1.58
CA GLU A 133 -7.07 1.43 0.92
C GLU A 133 -7.85 0.42 1.75
N GLU A 134 -9.16 0.62 1.85
CA GLU A 134 -10.10 -0.30 2.46
C GLU A 134 -10.67 -1.20 1.36
N VAL A 135 -10.65 -2.51 1.59
CA VAL A 135 -11.16 -3.49 0.64
C VAL A 135 -12.44 -4.15 1.16
N GLU A 136 -13.35 -4.43 0.25
CA GLU A 136 -14.52 -5.24 0.55
C GLU A 136 -14.12 -6.68 0.88
N PHE A 137 -14.82 -7.29 1.82
CA PHE A 137 -14.60 -8.66 2.22
C PHE A 137 -15.90 -9.39 2.54
N ASP A 138 -15.89 -10.71 2.39
CA ASP A 138 -16.97 -11.59 2.78
C ASP A 138 -16.60 -12.29 4.10
N TYR A 139 -17.53 -12.26 5.06
CA TYR A 139 -17.46 -13.06 6.28
C TYR A 139 -18.27 -14.34 6.14
N ALA A 140 -17.71 -15.47 6.57
CA ALA A 140 -18.40 -16.73 6.64
C ALA A 140 -18.08 -17.48 7.94
N LYS A 141 -19.10 -18.20 8.46
CA LYS A 141 -18.96 -19.11 9.61
C LYS A 141 -19.51 -20.46 9.24
N SER A 142 -18.67 -21.50 9.33
CA SER A 142 -19.08 -22.89 9.06
C SER A 142 -19.93 -23.47 10.19
N GLY A 143 -20.64 -24.57 9.91
CA GLY A 143 -21.39 -25.29 10.93
C GLY A 143 -20.53 -25.89 12.06
N GLU A 144 -19.23 -26.02 11.85
CA GLU A 144 -18.23 -26.45 12.84
C GLU A 144 -17.64 -25.32 13.66
N GLY A 145 -18.06 -24.07 13.37
CA GLY A 145 -17.62 -22.87 14.09
C GLY A 145 -16.34 -22.23 13.54
N GLU A 146 -15.79 -22.74 12.42
CA GLU A 146 -14.68 -22.09 11.73
C GLU A 146 -15.14 -20.78 11.10
N GLU A 147 -14.41 -19.71 11.37
CA GLU A 147 -14.70 -18.38 10.85
C GLU A 147 -13.64 -17.96 9.82
N THR A 148 -14.12 -17.35 8.74
CA THR A 148 -13.26 -16.84 7.67
C THR A 148 -13.70 -15.45 7.23
N ILE A 149 -12.71 -14.64 6.81
CA ILE A 149 -12.93 -13.48 5.94
C ILE A 149 -12.19 -13.71 4.64
N THR A 150 -12.80 -13.30 3.52
CA THR A 150 -12.24 -13.48 2.18
C THR A 150 -12.30 -12.14 1.46
N PHE A 151 -11.19 -11.72 0.85
CA PHE A 151 -11.11 -10.50 0.06
C PHE A 151 -10.19 -10.67 -1.14
N ILE A 152 -10.35 -9.80 -2.14
CA ILE A 152 -9.54 -9.79 -3.36
C ILE A 152 -8.51 -8.68 -3.27
N LEU A 153 -7.26 -8.98 -3.64
CA LEU A 153 -6.20 -7.98 -3.69
C LEU A 153 -6.45 -6.95 -4.81
N PRO A 154 -6.49 -5.64 -4.48
CA PRO A 154 -6.67 -4.60 -5.48
C PRO A 154 -5.47 -4.46 -6.42
N GLU A 155 -5.67 -3.83 -7.58
CA GLU A 155 -4.62 -3.67 -8.60
C GLU A 155 -3.42 -2.84 -8.10
N ASN A 156 -3.69 -1.88 -7.22
CA ASN A 156 -2.70 -0.97 -6.63
C ASN A 156 -2.18 -1.45 -5.26
N ALA A 157 -2.39 -2.73 -4.90
CA ALA A 157 -1.86 -3.29 -3.66
C ALA A 157 -0.33 -3.13 -3.59
N THR A 158 0.17 -2.73 -2.42
CA THR A 158 1.59 -2.52 -2.15
C THR A 158 2.11 -3.49 -1.10
N ASN A 159 3.43 -3.62 -1.00
CA ASN A 159 4.06 -4.40 0.06
C ASN A 159 3.80 -3.78 1.45
N GLY A 160 3.59 -4.62 2.46
CA GLY A 160 3.44 -4.17 3.84
C GLY A 160 2.38 -4.91 4.63
N ALA A 161 2.00 -4.35 5.79
CA ALA A 161 1.04 -4.98 6.70
C ALA A 161 -0.40 -4.77 6.22
N VAL A 162 -1.16 -5.87 6.16
CA VAL A 162 -2.62 -5.87 6.02
C VAL A 162 -3.22 -6.02 7.41
N VAL A 163 -4.18 -5.16 7.74
CA VAL A 163 -4.82 -5.15 9.05
C VAL A 163 -6.33 -5.28 8.94
N MET A 164 -6.96 -5.84 9.96
CA MET A 164 -8.40 -5.83 10.18
C MET A 164 -8.75 -4.90 11.34
N ILE A 165 -9.86 -4.19 11.22
CA ILE A 165 -10.26 -3.14 12.16
C ILE A 165 -11.70 -3.39 12.58
N PRO A 166 -11.97 -3.72 13.85
CA PRO A 166 -13.32 -3.79 14.40
C PRO A 166 -13.91 -2.40 14.66
N ALA A 167 -15.15 -2.32 15.12
CA ALA A 167 -15.83 -1.06 15.45
C ALA A 167 -15.08 -0.22 16.51
N SER A 168 -14.29 -0.87 17.37
CA SER A 168 -13.43 -0.16 18.34
C SER A 168 -12.29 0.64 17.71
N GLY A 169 -12.03 0.48 16.42
CA GLY A 169 -10.93 1.16 15.73
C GLY A 169 -9.53 0.62 16.06
N VAL A 170 -9.42 -0.48 16.80
CA VAL A 170 -8.13 -1.11 17.12
C VAL A 170 -7.63 -1.91 15.93
N GLU A 171 -6.49 -1.54 15.37
CA GLU A 171 -5.88 -2.28 14.25
C GLU A 171 -5.32 -3.63 14.73
N VAL A 172 -5.74 -4.70 14.09
CA VAL A 172 -5.25 -6.07 14.33
C VAL A 172 -4.58 -6.57 13.06
N GLY A 173 -3.30 -6.97 13.15
CA GLY A 173 -2.53 -7.45 12.02
C GLY A 173 -3.05 -8.78 11.47
N ILE A 174 -3.22 -8.87 10.16
CA ILE A 174 -3.50 -10.13 9.45
C ILE A 174 -2.18 -10.79 9.06
N ALA A 175 -1.42 -10.15 8.16
CA ALA A 175 -0.11 -10.60 7.70
C ALA A 175 0.62 -9.47 6.97
N ASN A 176 1.91 -9.69 6.65
CA ASN A 176 2.61 -8.84 5.70
C ASN A 176 2.45 -9.41 4.29
N ILE A 177 2.01 -8.57 3.36
CA ILE A 177 1.92 -8.92 1.95
C ILE A 177 3.23 -8.56 1.23
N GLY A 178 3.69 -9.47 0.37
CA GLY A 178 4.76 -9.24 -0.60
C GLY A 178 4.21 -9.42 -2.01
N MET A 179 4.20 -8.35 -2.80
CA MET A 179 3.74 -8.41 -4.18
C MET A 179 4.75 -9.12 -5.08
N ALA A 180 4.26 -9.90 -6.03
CA ALA A 180 5.09 -10.54 -7.04
C ALA A 180 5.81 -9.52 -7.91
N LEU A 181 7.03 -9.85 -8.33
CA LEU A 181 7.84 -9.06 -9.25
C LEU A 181 8.09 -9.82 -10.54
N HIS A 182 8.56 -9.10 -11.55
CA HIS A 182 9.07 -9.71 -12.75
C HIS A 182 10.37 -10.47 -12.44
N GLU A 183 10.54 -11.64 -13.03
CA GLU A 183 11.73 -12.45 -12.83
C GLU A 183 12.35 -12.83 -14.16
N LYS A 184 13.68 -13.03 -14.17
CA LYS A 184 14.45 -13.51 -15.32
C LYS A 184 14.22 -12.69 -16.58
N VAL A 185 14.11 -11.38 -16.43
CA VAL A 185 13.83 -10.50 -17.56
C VAL A 185 15.02 -10.39 -18.48
N VAL A 186 14.77 -10.58 -19.78
CA VAL A 186 15.76 -10.45 -20.87
C VAL A 186 15.22 -9.52 -21.95
N ALA A 187 16.01 -8.54 -22.32
CA ALA A 187 15.69 -7.63 -23.44
C ALA A 187 16.25 -8.16 -24.77
N THR A 188 15.48 -8.07 -25.83
CA THR A 188 15.89 -8.46 -27.19
C THR A 188 15.38 -7.42 -28.21
N PRO A 189 16.27 -6.69 -28.91
CA PRO A 189 17.71 -6.62 -28.68
C PRO A 189 18.02 -5.84 -27.37
N ALA A 190 19.15 -6.21 -26.69
CA ALA A 190 19.64 -5.48 -25.50
C ALA A 190 20.74 -4.48 -25.83
N SER A 191 21.28 -4.51 -27.04
CA SER A 191 22.39 -3.69 -27.48
C SER A 191 22.24 -3.23 -28.93
N GLY A 192 22.95 -2.16 -29.27
CA GLY A 192 22.89 -1.57 -30.60
C GLY A 192 21.57 -0.89 -30.92
N LEU A 193 20.88 -0.43 -29.91
CA LEU A 193 19.53 0.17 -29.99
C LEU A 193 19.57 1.60 -30.52
N ARG A 194 18.52 1.96 -31.25
CA ARG A 194 18.25 3.33 -31.73
C ARG A 194 16.87 3.78 -31.24
N GLY A 195 16.66 5.07 -31.15
CA GLY A 195 15.34 5.63 -30.95
C GLY A 195 14.36 5.14 -32.04
N GLY A 196 13.19 4.65 -31.61
CA GLY A 196 12.18 4.04 -32.48
C GLY A 196 12.26 2.52 -32.59
N ASP A 197 13.34 1.88 -32.12
CA ASP A 197 13.44 0.43 -32.13
C ASP A 197 12.42 -0.21 -31.18
N MET A 198 11.85 -1.34 -31.61
CA MET A 198 11.04 -2.20 -30.76
C MET A 198 11.95 -3.09 -29.91
N ILE A 199 11.72 -3.08 -28.60
CA ILE A 199 12.39 -3.96 -27.65
C ILE A 199 11.36 -4.96 -27.12
N THR A 200 11.67 -6.24 -27.23
CA THR A 200 10.90 -7.32 -26.63
C THR A 200 11.56 -7.71 -25.30
N LEU A 201 10.82 -7.60 -24.21
CA LEU A 201 11.23 -7.97 -22.86
C LEU A 201 10.54 -9.29 -22.52
N THR A 202 11.30 -10.37 -22.34
CA THR A 202 10.74 -11.69 -21.97
C THR A 202 11.10 -12.03 -20.53
N GLY A 203 10.20 -12.72 -19.82
CA GLY A 203 10.40 -13.06 -18.41
C GLY A 203 9.22 -13.79 -17.79
N ILE A 204 9.16 -13.78 -16.47
CA ILE A 204 8.06 -14.32 -15.66
C ILE A 204 7.28 -13.13 -15.06
N ASN A 205 5.96 -13.25 -14.96
CA ASN A 205 5.07 -12.21 -14.44
C ASN A 205 5.10 -10.90 -15.24
N MET A 206 5.32 -10.99 -16.55
CA MET A 206 5.43 -9.80 -17.40
C MET A 206 4.10 -9.06 -17.54
N GLU A 207 2.96 -9.70 -17.27
CA GLU A 207 1.63 -9.07 -17.21
C GLU A 207 1.52 -7.97 -16.13
N LEU A 208 2.40 -8.00 -15.10
CA LEU A 208 2.44 -7.02 -14.03
C LEU A 208 3.09 -5.68 -14.43
N VAL A 209 3.75 -5.62 -15.60
CA VAL A 209 4.32 -4.37 -16.12
C VAL A 209 3.21 -3.38 -16.43
N THR A 210 3.24 -2.22 -15.80
CA THR A 210 2.33 -1.11 -16.11
C THR A 210 2.96 -0.13 -17.08
N THR A 211 4.21 0.25 -16.83
CA THR A 211 4.97 1.19 -17.66
C THR A 211 6.46 0.81 -17.67
N VAL A 212 7.19 1.36 -18.63
CA VAL A 212 8.65 1.19 -18.76
C VAL A 212 9.30 2.56 -18.75
N THR A 213 10.22 2.80 -17.80
CA THR A 213 11.01 4.03 -17.75
C THR A 213 12.37 3.80 -18.39
N PHE A 214 12.67 4.54 -19.45
CA PHE A 214 13.95 4.45 -20.14
C PHE A 214 15.01 5.33 -19.46
N PRO A 215 16.30 4.91 -19.50
CA PRO A 215 17.38 5.73 -18.96
C PRO A 215 17.50 7.05 -19.71
N GLY A 216 17.64 8.14 -18.94
CA GLY A 216 17.66 9.51 -19.46
C GLY A 216 16.28 10.15 -19.65
N MET A 217 15.19 9.41 -19.37
CA MET A 217 13.82 9.90 -19.46
C MET A 217 13.20 10.05 -18.06
N GLU A 218 12.41 11.10 -17.88
CA GLU A 218 11.59 11.28 -16.68
C GLU A 218 10.20 10.62 -16.82
N GLU A 219 9.66 10.62 -18.05
CA GLU A 219 8.35 10.03 -18.35
C GLU A 219 8.49 8.54 -18.70
N ALA A 220 7.60 7.76 -18.13
CA ALA A 220 7.48 6.33 -18.43
C ALA A 220 6.64 6.11 -19.70
N VAL A 221 6.95 5.05 -20.44
CA VAL A 221 6.28 4.64 -21.68
C VAL A 221 5.37 3.46 -21.41
N GLU A 222 4.16 3.48 -21.93
CA GLU A 222 3.27 2.32 -21.90
C GLU A 222 3.75 1.22 -22.87
N PRO A 223 3.63 -0.06 -22.49
CA PRO A 223 3.88 -1.16 -23.40
C PRO A 223 2.98 -1.12 -24.65
N ALA A 224 3.56 -1.40 -25.81
CA ALA A 224 2.81 -1.56 -27.07
C ALA A 224 1.97 -2.85 -27.05
N ALA A 225 2.50 -3.91 -26.42
CA ALA A 225 1.83 -5.18 -26.17
C ALA A 225 2.37 -5.83 -24.90
N LYS A 226 1.53 -6.58 -24.19
CA LYS A 226 1.96 -7.38 -23.04
C LYS A 226 1.21 -8.70 -22.89
N SER A 227 1.89 -9.69 -22.34
CA SER A 227 1.39 -11.01 -21.95
C SER A 227 2.04 -11.45 -20.64
N ALA A 228 1.72 -12.64 -20.16
CA ALA A 228 2.34 -13.20 -18.95
C ALA A 228 3.86 -13.42 -19.05
N THR A 229 4.40 -13.54 -20.28
CA THR A 229 5.81 -13.86 -20.52
C THR A 229 6.56 -12.83 -21.36
N GLU A 230 5.87 -11.82 -21.90
CA GLU A 230 6.45 -10.90 -22.86
C GLU A 230 5.82 -9.51 -22.77
N VAL A 231 6.66 -8.48 -22.93
CA VAL A 231 6.28 -7.08 -23.07
C VAL A 231 7.03 -6.48 -24.25
N GLU A 232 6.32 -5.81 -25.14
CA GLU A 232 6.89 -5.05 -26.25
C GLU A 232 6.82 -3.55 -25.96
N VAL A 233 7.93 -2.85 -26.16
CA VAL A 233 8.01 -1.40 -25.94
C VAL A 233 8.84 -0.73 -27.00
N VAL A 234 8.41 0.45 -27.45
CA VAL A 234 9.16 1.26 -28.42
C VAL A 234 10.13 2.17 -27.66
N MET A 235 11.40 2.11 -28.02
CA MET A 235 12.43 2.97 -27.43
C MET A 235 12.23 4.44 -27.82
N PRO A 236 12.11 5.38 -26.86
CA PRO A 236 12.07 6.80 -27.16
C PRO A 236 13.38 7.29 -27.81
N VAL A 237 13.28 8.29 -28.70
CA VAL A 237 14.45 8.85 -29.42
C VAL A 237 15.48 9.45 -28.46
N ALA A 238 15.04 10.05 -27.34
CA ALA A 238 15.93 10.67 -26.36
C ALA A 238 16.52 9.70 -25.33
N ALA A 239 16.11 8.41 -25.34
CA ALA A 239 16.63 7.43 -24.40
C ALA A 239 18.12 7.12 -24.67
N ILE A 240 18.87 6.89 -23.59
CA ILE A 240 20.30 6.64 -23.61
C ILE A 240 20.64 5.24 -23.11
N SER A 241 21.89 4.84 -23.17
CA SER A 241 22.37 3.58 -22.55
C SER A 241 22.25 3.63 -21.04
N GLY A 242 21.83 2.53 -20.43
CA GLY A 242 21.65 2.41 -18.97
C GLY A 242 20.69 1.33 -18.60
N GLU A 243 20.05 1.44 -17.46
CA GLU A 243 19.02 0.53 -16.98
C GLU A 243 17.64 1.10 -17.32
N LEU A 244 16.85 0.37 -18.10
CA LEU A 244 15.42 0.61 -18.19
C LEU A 244 14.73 -0.05 -16.98
N LEU A 245 13.66 0.57 -16.48
CA LEU A 245 12.91 0.10 -15.32
C LEU A 245 11.53 -0.40 -15.76
N LEU A 246 11.22 -1.65 -15.43
CA LEU A 246 9.86 -2.17 -15.58
C LEU A 246 9.09 -1.87 -14.30
N ASN A 247 8.10 -1.01 -14.41
CA ASN A 247 7.31 -0.56 -13.27
C ASN A 247 6.06 -1.41 -13.09
N THR A 248 5.67 -1.62 -11.83
CA THR A 248 4.43 -2.31 -11.44
C THR A 248 3.45 -1.35 -10.79
N ALA A 249 2.18 -1.71 -10.71
CA ALA A 249 1.16 -0.96 -9.97
C ALA A 249 1.45 -0.86 -8.47
N SER A 250 2.21 -1.82 -7.91
CA SER A 250 2.65 -1.81 -6.51
C SER A 250 3.74 -0.76 -6.20
N GLY A 251 4.21 0.00 -7.21
CA GLY A 251 5.26 1.01 -7.07
C GLY A 251 6.68 0.43 -7.02
N THR A 252 6.87 -0.85 -7.32
CA THR A 252 8.17 -1.47 -7.42
C THR A 252 8.65 -1.50 -8.88
N SER A 253 9.97 -1.54 -9.09
CA SER A 253 10.58 -1.57 -10.43
C SER A 253 11.68 -2.61 -10.52
N VAL A 254 11.82 -3.23 -11.69
CA VAL A 254 12.91 -4.20 -12.00
C VAL A 254 13.79 -3.60 -13.10
N PRO A 255 15.11 -3.44 -12.86
CA PRO A 255 16.04 -2.89 -13.84
C PRO A 255 16.46 -3.92 -14.89
N VAL A 256 16.61 -3.47 -16.14
CA VAL A 256 17.14 -4.26 -17.27
C VAL A 256 18.12 -3.41 -18.05
N ALA A 257 19.35 -3.88 -18.21
CA ALA A 257 20.39 -3.13 -18.90
C ALA A 257 20.19 -3.13 -20.42
N ILE A 258 20.32 -1.94 -21.03
CA ILE A 258 20.30 -1.74 -22.48
C ILE A 258 21.44 -0.82 -22.91
N THR A 259 21.89 -0.97 -24.16
CA THR A 259 22.90 -0.10 -24.75
C THR A 259 22.47 0.43 -26.11
N THR A 260 22.62 1.74 -26.29
CA THR A 260 22.34 2.42 -27.55
C THR A 260 23.58 2.47 -28.43
N LEU A 261 23.35 2.55 -29.74
CA LEU A 261 24.42 2.90 -30.67
C LEU A 261 24.97 4.29 -30.36
N LYS A 262 26.29 4.43 -30.55
CA LYS A 262 26.99 5.74 -30.44
C LYS A 262 27.66 6.07 -31.77
N PRO A 263 27.73 7.37 -32.16
CA PRO A 263 28.56 7.78 -33.25
C PRO A 263 30.05 7.47 -32.97
N GLU A 264 30.77 6.99 -34.00
CA GLU A 264 32.21 6.80 -33.95
C GLU A 264 32.86 7.68 -34.98
N PHE A 265 33.81 8.53 -34.59
CA PHE A 265 34.66 9.29 -35.46
C PHE A 265 35.80 8.40 -36.00
N MET A 266 36.09 8.45 -37.28
CA MET A 266 37.20 7.73 -37.91
C MET A 266 38.23 8.67 -38.48
N ALA A 267 37.82 9.62 -39.31
CA ALA A 267 38.76 10.53 -40.00
C ALA A 267 38.08 11.80 -40.49
N PHE A 268 38.84 12.83 -40.68
CA PHE A 268 38.49 13.96 -41.56
C PHE A 268 38.85 13.60 -43.02
N VAL A 269 37.98 13.91 -43.97
CA VAL A 269 38.22 13.70 -45.39
C VAL A 269 39.16 14.77 -45.98
N ASN A 270 39.07 15.99 -45.43
CA ASN A 270 39.84 17.14 -45.88
C ASN A 270 40.69 17.71 -44.72
N ASP A 271 42.01 17.77 -44.92
CA ASP A 271 43.00 18.11 -43.90
C ASP A 271 43.10 19.61 -43.62
N ALA A 272 42.64 20.48 -44.54
CA ALA A 272 42.66 21.93 -44.37
C ALA A 272 41.37 22.56 -44.89
N VAL A 273 40.71 23.32 -44.01
CA VAL A 273 39.47 24.01 -44.34
C VAL A 273 39.58 25.46 -43.89
N SER A 274 39.17 26.40 -44.75
CA SER A 274 39.09 27.81 -44.45
C SER A 274 37.90 28.10 -43.51
N LEU A 275 37.94 29.19 -42.77
CA LEU A 275 36.80 29.70 -42.02
C LEU A 275 35.56 29.79 -42.94
N GLY A 276 34.44 29.32 -42.51
CA GLY A 276 33.21 29.27 -43.31
C GLY A 276 33.16 28.14 -44.36
N GLY A 277 34.22 27.34 -44.49
CA GLY A 277 34.23 26.18 -45.42
C GLY A 277 33.70 24.92 -44.77
N ASP A 278 33.45 23.91 -45.60
CA ASP A 278 32.87 22.63 -45.17
C ASP A 278 33.94 21.61 -44.76
N VAL A 279 33.75 21.00 -43.60
CA VAL A 279 34.52 19.81 -43.14
C VAL A 279 33.67 18.58 -43.29
N THR A 280 34.24 17.56 -43.94
CA THR A 280 33.60 16.25 -44.05
C THR A 280 34.26 15.27 -43.08
N ILE A 281 33.43 14.63 -42.25
CA ILE A 281 33.83 13.63 -41.28
C ILE A 281 33.38 12.26 -41.80
N GLN A 282 34.26 11.28 -41.70
CA GLN A 282 33.93 9.86 -41.88
C GLN A 282 33.89 9.14 -40.53
N GLY A 283 32.95 8.21 -40.40
CA GLY A 283 32.75 7.48 -39.18
C GLY A 283 31.73 6.35 -39.29
N LYS A 284 31.14 5.98 -38.13
CA LYS A 284 30.02 5.08 -38.08
C LYS A 284 28.88 5.74 -37.25
N ASN A 285 27.66 5.39 -37.60
CA ASN A 285 26.47 5.87 -36.94
C ASN A 285 26.40 7.43 -36.86
N LEU A 286 26.95 8.08 -37.84
CA LEU A 286 26.99 9.55 -37.89
C LEU A 286 25.61 10.18 -38.08
N ASP A 287 24.65 9.41 -38.57
CA ASP A 287 23.23 9.76 -38.68
C ASP A 287 22.55 10.06 -37.30
N LEU A 288 23.19 9.65 -36.18
CA LEU A 288 22.75 9.94 -34.84
C LEU A 288 23.20 11.31 -34.31
N ILE A 289 24.05 12.03 -35.03
CA ILE A 289 24.56 13.35 -34.60
C ILE A 289 23.54 14.42 -34.98
N ALA A 290 22.96 15.08 -33.98
CA ALA A 290 22.08 16.23 -34.18
C ALA A 290 22.82 17.58 -34.12
N LYS A 291 23.95 17.65 -33.38
CA LYS A 291 24.65 18.90 -33.11
C LYS A 291 26.15 18.65 -32.96
N VAL A 292 26.94 19.61 -33.44
CA VAL A 292 28.40 19.69 -33.26
C VAL A 292 28.74 20.92 -32.43
N VAL A 293 29.58 20.70 -31.39
CA VAL A 293 30.10 21.78 -30.54
C VAL A 293 31.57 22.01 -30.86
N TYR A 294 31.92 23.24 -31.24
CA TYR A 294 33.27 23.62 -31.52
C TYR A 294 34.06 24.02 -30.26
N THR A 295 35.37 23.91 -30.34
CA THR A 295 36.26 24.43 -29.29
C THR A 295 36.06 25.94 -29.18
N GLY A 296 35.50 26.40 -28.07
CA GLY A 296 35.11 27.83 -27.90
C GLY A 296 33.59 28.00 -27.69
N GLY A 297 32.81 26.91 -27.74
CA GLY A 297 31.42 26.87 -27.33
C GLY A 297 30.39 27.20 -28.41
N ALA A 298 30.81 27.47 -29.65
CA ALA A 298 29.88 27.63 -30.76
C ALA A 298 29.23 26.26 -31.08
N GLU A 299 27.92 26.26 -31.24
CA GLU A 299 27.12 25.07 -31.55
C GLU A 299 26.47 25.19 -32.93
N VAL A 300 26.51 24.13 -33.70
CA VAL A 300 25.86 24.05 -35.01
C VAL A 300 24.99 22.78 -35.07
N GLU A 301 23.72 22.94 -35.36
CA GLU A 301 22.85 21.85 -35.71
C GLU A 301 23.25 21.25 -37.06
N VAL A 302 23.24 19.94 -37.15
CA VAL A 302 23.68 19.26 -38.38
C VAL A 302 22.61 18.30 -38.85
N THR A 303 22.55 18.14 -40.17
CA THR A 303 21.76 17.07 -40.80
C THR A 303 22.75 16.13 -41.46
N PRO A 304 22.97 14.92 -40.92
CA PRO A 304 23.92 13.98 -41.44
C PRO A 304 23.60 13.54 -42.86
N ASN A 305 24.64 13.41 -43.68
CA ASN A 305 24.50 12.92 -45.06
C ASN A 305 24.18 11.44 -45.15
N SER A 306 24.78 10.66 -44.22
CA SER A 306 24.61 9.20 -44.14
C SER A 306 25.03 8.67 -42.76
N THR A 307 24.94 7.37 -42.57
CA THR A 307 25.47 6.67 -41.37
C THR A 307 27.00 6.74 -41.30
N THR A 308 27.71 7.01 -42.41
CA THR A 308 29.18 6.98 -42.49
C THR A 308 29.82 8.32 -42.80
N GLU A 309 29.04 9.32 -43.16
CA GLU A 309 29.55 10.62 -43.55
C GLU A 309 28.68 11.77 -42.98
N LEU A 310 29.34 12.77 -42.46
CA LEU A 310 28.74 14.03 -41.95
C LEU A 310 29.55 15.22 -42.49
N THR A 311 28.88 16.16 -43.14
CA THR A 311 29.47 17.43 -43.56
C THR A 311 28.97 18.54 -42.64
N ILE A 312 29.90 19.34 -42.11
CA ILE A 312 29.61 20.45 -41.17
C ILE A 312 30.32 21.73 -41.65
N ALA A 313 29.63 22.86 -41.59
CA ALA A 313 30.20 24.16 -41.91
C ALA A 313 31.02 24.69 -40.73
N MET A 314 32.27 25.10 -40.99
CA MET A 314 33.12 25.73 -39.98
C MET A 314 32.60 27.12 -39.65
N PRO A 315 32.66 27.56 -38.38
CA PRO A 315 32.33 28.94 -38.02
C PRO A 315 33.15 29.96 -38.78
N THR A 316 32.53 31.10 -39.08
CA THR A 316 33.21 32.27 -39.75
C THR A 316 33.98 33.08 -38.75
#